data_0b903a0f4420ceafba083999d458b359
#
_entry.id   0b903a0f4420ceafba083999d458b359
#
_cell.length_a   1.000
_cell.length_b   1.000
_cell.length_c   1.000
_cell.angle_alpha   90.00
_cell.angle_beta   90.00
_cell.angle_gamma   90.00
#
_symmetry.space_group_name_H-M   'P 1'
#
loop_
_entity.id
_entity.type
_entity.pdbx_description
1 polymer ?
#
loop_
_entity_poly.entity_id
_entity_poly.type
_entity_poly.pdbx_seq_one_letter_code
_entity_poly.pdbx_strand_id
1 'polypeptide(L)'
;MEQQEMRKQETVKQPVVTKQQALRMLETYFGYTSFRPAQEAPIASLLRNEDVIGIMPTGAGKSICFQIPALCKAGLTIVFSPLISLMKDQVDGLLVQNIPAALINSTLTQAEFNKTMYEVRSGKIKLLYNSTALHWHESLPTAKAVIRPKGWE
;
A
#
# COMPACT_ATOMS: atom_id res chain seq x y z
N MET A 1 -34.42 11.29 22.68
CA MET A 1 -34.04 12.23 21.64
C MET A 1 -32.55 12.70 21.77
N GLU A 2 -31.71 11.99 22.52
CA GLU A 2 -30.33 12.44 22.76
C GLU A 2 -29.24 11.48 22.24
N GLN A 3 -29.53 10.53 21.38
CA GLN A 3 -28.55 9.55 20.89
C GLN A 3 -28.25 9.63 19.40
N GLN A 4 -28.64 10.67 18.69
CA GLN A 4 -28.38 10.84 17.25
C GLN A 4 -27.38 11.93 16.88
N GLU A 5 -26.78 12.63 17.83
CA GLU A 5 -25.85 13.74 17.54
C GLU A 5 -24.34 13.40 17.67
N MET A 6 -23.97 12.19 18.00
CA MET A 6 -22.55 11.83 18.22
C MET A 6 -21.89 11.04 17.09
N ARG A 7 -22.21 11.30 15.83
CA ARG A 7 -21.46 10.77 14.68
C ARG A 7 -21.27 11.78 13.54
N LYS A 8 -20.95 13.01 13.85
CA LYS A 8 -20.16 13.82 12.94
C LYS A 8 -18.69 13.46 13.16
N GLN A 9 -18.26 12.36 12.57
CA GLN A 9 -16.84 12.12 12.37
C GLN A 9 -16.34 13.27 11.49
N GLU A 10 -15.56 14.16 12.08
CA GLU A 10 -14.74 15.10 11.35
C GLU A 10 -13.88 14.28 10.37
N THR A 11 -14.25 14.37 9.11
CA THR A 11 -13.40 13.88 8.02
C THR A 11 -12.19 14.77 8.03
N VAL A 12 -11.14 14.37 8.73
CA VAL A 12 -9.83 15.02 8.67
C VAL A 12 -9.45 15.06 7.20
N LYS A 13 -9.61 16.21 6.56
CA LYS A 13 -9.18 16.43 5.17
C LYS A 13 -7.68 16.19 5.14
N GLN A 14 -7.27 15.04 4.63
CA GLN A 14 -5.85 14.79 4.40
C GLN A 14 -5.33 15.82 3.40
N PRO A 15 -4.11 16.35 3.61
CA PRO A 15 -3.52 17.29 2.70
C PRO A 15 -3.48 16.68 1.28
N VAL A 16 -3.89 17.48 0.30
CA VAL A 16 -3.87 17.06 -1.10
C VAL A 16 -2.43 16.85 -1.53
N VAL A 17 -2.08 15.60 -1.83
CA VAL A 17 -0.74 15.27 -2.33
C VAL A 17 -0.60 15.71 -3.78
N THR A 18 0.42 16.49 -4.08
CA THR A 18 0.67 17.01 -5.41
C THR A 18 1.47 16.01 -6.27
N LYS A 19 1.35 16.14 -7.62
CA LYS A 19 2.20 15.40 -8.57
C LYS A 19 3.69 15.62 -8.27
N GLN A 20 4.07 16.82 -7.86
CA GLN A 20 5.45 17.18 -7.57
C GLN A 20 5.99 16.44 -6.33
N GLN A 21 5.17 16.26 -5.30
CA GLN A 21 5.54 15.43 -4.15
C GLN A 21 5.73 13.96 -4.55
N ALA A 22 4.85 13.44 -5.40
CA ALA A 22 4.97 12.08 -5.91
C ALA A 22 6.24 11.87 -6.75
N LEU A 23 6.61 12.84 -7.59
CA LEU A 23 7.87 12.81 -8.35
C LEU A 23 9.11 12.85 -7.44
N ARG A 24 9.08 13.61 -6.36
CA ARG A 24 10.17 13.60 -5.36
C ARG A 24 10.32 12.22 -4.70
N MET A 25 9.21 11.55 -4.37
CA MET A 25 9.27 10.19 -3.84
C MET A 25 9.84 9.21 -4.85
N LEU A 26 9.45 9.34 -6.13
CA LEU A 26 9.97 8.53 -7.22
C LEU A 26 11.49 8.69 -7.36
N GLU A 27 11.97 9.91 -7.37
CA GLU A 27 13.40 10.21 -7.48
C GLU A 27 14.18 9.73 -6.26
N THR A 28 13.68 10.04 -5.07
CA THR A 28 14.34 9.71 -3.80
C THR A 28 14.53 8.21 -3.59
N TYR A 29 13.48 7.42 -3.84
CA TYR A 29 13.48 5.99 -3.52
C TYR A 29 13.81 5.10 -4.72
N PHE A 30 13.50 5.52 -5.94
CA PHE A 30 13.63 4.68 -7.13
C PHE A 30 14.59 5.24 -8.18
N GLY A 31 15.09 6.49 -8.02
CA GLY A 31 16.06 7.11 -8.91
C GLY A 31 15.49 7.56 -10.26
N TYR A 32 14.16 7.59 -10.44
CA TYR A 32 13.52 8.03 -11.67
C TYR A 32 13.03 9.47 -11.54
N THR A 33 13.24 10.28 -12.55
CA THR A 33 12.83 11.70 -12.58
C THR A 33 11.44 11.94 -13.18
N SER A 34 10.86 10.93 -13.84
CA SER A 34 9.53 11.02 -14.45
C SER A 34 8.78 9.68 -14.39
N PHE A 35 7.46 9.76 -14.34
CA PHE A 35 6.61 8.57 -14.51
C PHE A 35 6.56 8.15 -15.98
N ARG A 36 6.40 6.85 -16.21
CA ARG A 36 6.04 6.35 -17.54
C ARG A 36 4.60 6.76 -17.86
N PRO A 37 4.22 6.96 -19.15
CA PRO A 37 2.87 7.42 -19.50
C PRO A 37 1.75 6.58 -18.89
N ALA A 38 1.90 5.23 -18.84
CA ALA A 38 0.90 4.33 -18.25
C ALA A 38 0.79 4.44 -16.71
N GLN A 39 1.73 5.06 -16.03
CA GLN A 39 1.74 5.20 -14.58
C GLN A 39 1.06 6.49 -14.10
N GLU A 40 1.01 7.54 -14.93
CA GLU A 40 0.57 8.88 -14.52
C GLU A 40 -0.90 8.90 -14.06
N ALA A 41 -1.81 8.35 -14.86
CA ALA A 41 -3.24 8.38 -14.56
C ALA A 41 -3.59 7.60 -13.28
N PRO A 42 -3.18 6.33 -13.09
CA PRO A 42 -3.47 5.59 -11.86
C PRO A 42 -2.86 6.24 -10.62
N ILE A 43 -1.64 6.78 -10.70
CA ILE A 43 -1.02 7.48 -9.58
C ILE A 43 -1.83 8.73 -9.22
N ALA A 44 -2.19 9.56 -10.20
CA ALA A 44 -2.97 10.76 -9.98
C ALA A 44 -4.33 10.47 -9.31
N SER A 45 -5.05 9.44 -9.77
CA SER A 45 -6.32 9.03 -9.17
C SER A 45 -6.15 8.53 -7.74
N LEU A 46 -5.18 7.67 -7.49
CA LEU A 46 -4.90 7.18 -6.13
C LEU A 46 -4.51 8.31 -5.17
N LEU A 47 -3.77 9.33 -5.65
CA LEU A 47 -3.44 10.50 -4.83
C LEU A 47 -4.67 11.34 -4.46
N ARG A 48 -5.72 11.34 -5.29
CA ARG A 48 -7.03 11.96 -4.99
C ARG A 48 -7.96 11.09 -4.16
N ASN A 49 -7.52 9.92 -3.69
CA ASN A 49 -8.33 8.91 -2.99
C ASN A 49 -9.46 8.30 -3.84
N GLU A 50 -9.27 8.25 -5.15
CA GLU A 50 -10.17 7.58 -6.08
C GLU A 50 -9.79 6.10 -6.21
N ASP A 51 -10.79 5.24 -6.43
CA ASP A 51 -10.56 3.84 -6.76
C ASP A 51 -10.04 3.70 -8.19
N VAL A 52 -9.10 2.78 -8.39
CA VAL A 52 -8.44 2.58 -9.68
C VAL A 52 -8.42 1.11 -10.05
N ILE A 53 -8.84 0.81 -11.28
CA ILE A 53 -8.58 -0.47 -11.94
C ILE A 53 -7.55 -0.23 -13.03
N GLY A 54 -6.34 -0.76 -12.86
CA GLY A 54 -5.24 -0.62 -13.79
C GLY A 54 -4.93 -1.93 -14.50
N ILE A 55 -5.06 -1.96 -15.84
CA ILE A 55 -4.63 -3.08 -16.68
C ILE A 55 -3.38 -2.65 -17.41
N MET A 56 -2.25 -3.23 -17.04
CA MET A 56 -0.94 -2.86 -17.58
C MET A 56 -0.17 -4.11 -17.99
N PRO A 57 0.60 -4.07 -19.09
CA PRO A 57 1.44 -5.18 -19.51
C PRO A 57 2.54 -5.49 -18.49
N THR A 58 3.11 -6.68 -18.59
CA THR A 58 4.29 -7.06 -17.79
C THR A 58 5.45 -6.12 -18.11
N GLY A 59 6.20 -5.69 -17.08
CA GLY A 59 7.31 -4.74 -17.25
C GLY A 59 6.93 -3.26 -17.34
N ALA A 60 5.64 -2.93 -17.33
CA ALA A 60 5.17 -1.53 -17.38
C ALA A 60 5.38 -0.74 -16.07
N GLY A 61 5.92 -1.37 -15.04
CA GLY A 61 6.15 -0.72 -13.74
C GLY A 61 4.90 -0.55 -12.89
N LYS A 62 4.02 -1.57 -12.86
CA LYS A 62 2.78 -1.59 -12.06
C LYS A 62 3.00 -1.29 -10.58
N SER A 63 4.10 -1.79 -10.01
CA SER A 63 4.39 -1.60 -8.57
C SER A 63 4.54 -0.14 -8.19
N ILE A 64 5.15 0.69 -9.03
CA ILE A 64 5.29 2.13 -8.82
C ILE A 64 3.92 2.81 -8.67
N CYS A 65 2.89 2.34 -9.39
CA CYS A 65 1.56 2.93 -9.36
C CYS A 65 0.92 2.92 -7.97
N PHE A 66 1.27 1.97 -7.11
CA PHE A 66 0.77 1.92 -5.73
C PHE A 66 1.82 2.24 -4.67
N GLN A 67 3.08 1.96 -4.94
CA GLN A 67 4.16 2.24 -4.00
C GLN A 67 4.35 3.75 -3.81
N ILE A 68 4.29 4.54 -4.88
CA ILE A 68 4.39 6.01 -4.78
C ILE A 68 3.23 6.62 -4.01
N PRO A 69 1.95 6.35 -4.32
CA PRO A 69 0.86 6.83 -3.47
C PRO A 69 0.96 6.37 -2.01
N ALA A 70 1.42 5.14 -1.76
CA ALA A 70 1.66 4.66 -0.41
C ALA A 70 2.67 5.53 0.34
N LEU A 71 3.78 5.89 -0.29
CA LEU A 71 4.82 6.74 0.30
C LEU A 71 4.35 8.19 0.54
N CYS A 72 3.47 8.68 -0.32
CA CYS A 72 2.96 10.05 -0.22
C CYS A 72 1.87 10.23 0.85
N LYS A 73 1.17 9.16 1.22
CA LYS A 73 0.03 9.21 2.13
C LYS A 73 0.38 8.69 3.51
N ALA A 74 -0.29 9.20 4.53
CA ALA A 74 -0.19 8.65 5.88
C ALA A 74 -0.89 7.28 5.98
N GLY A 75 -0.47 6.47 6.95
CA GLY A 75 -1.07 5.18 7.26
C GLY A 75 -0.42 3.99 6.53
N LEU A 76 -1.04 2.84 6.68
CA LEU A 76 -0.61 1.56 6.14
C LEU A 76 -1.22 1.32 4.76
N THR A 77 -0.43 0.82 3.83
CA THR A 77 -0.92 0.29 2.54
C THR A 77 -0.80 -1.22 2.55
N ILE A 78 -1.89 -1.90 2.20
CA ILE A 78 -1.92 -3.36 2.14
C ILE A 78 -1.96 -3.80 0.68
N VAL A 79 -1.08 -4.72 0.32
CA VAL A 79 -0.96 -5.30 -1.01
C VAL A 79 -1.32 -6.77 -0.95
N PHE A 80 -2.34 -7.18 -1.70
CA PHE A 80 -2.70 -8.58 -1.84
C PHE A 80 -2.11 -9.17 -3.11
N SER A 81 -1.46 -10.31 -3.02
CA SER A 81 -0.95 -11.06 -4.16
C SER A 81 -1.06 -12.57 -3.92
N PRO A 82 -1.42 -13.36 -4.94
CA PRO A 82 -1.42 -14.82 -4.84
C PRO A 82 -0.01 -15.43 -4.93
N LEU A 83 0.99 -14.66 -5.38
CA LEU A 83 2.35 -15.14 -5.65
C LEU A 83 3.30 -14.77 -4.49
N ILE A 84 3.54 -15.71 -3.59
CA ILE A 84 4.38 -15.51 -2.40
C ILE A 84 5.82 -15.13 -2.79
N SER A 85 6.42 -15.79 -3.78
CA SER A 85 7.77 -15.49 -4.25
C SER A 85 7.89 -14.05 -4.74
N LEU A 86 6.95 -13.60 -5.57
CA LEU A 86 6.92 -12.21 -6.06
C LEU A 86 6.78 -11.20 -4.92
N MET A 87 5.96 -11.49 -3.92
CA MET A 87 5.80 -10.60 -2.76
C MET A 87 7.10 -10.48 -1.97
N LYS A 88 7.80 -11.61 -1.79
CA LYS A 88 9.09 -11.62 -1.09
C LYS A 88 10.11 -10.74 -1.83
N ASP A 89 10.25 -10.93 -3.13
CA ASP A 89 11.16 -10.13 -3.96
C ASP A 89 10.84 -8.64 -3.89
N GLN A 90 9.54 -8.28 -3.87
CA GLN A 90 9.12 -6.88 -3.74
C GLN A 90 9.42 -6.30 -2.36
N VAL A 91 9.17 -7.05 -1.29
CA VAL A 91 9.48 -6.60 0.08
C VAL A 91 10.98 -6.44 0.25
N ASP A 92 11.78 -7.40 -0.20
CA ASP A 92 13.24 -7.33 -0.13
C ASP A 92 13.76 -6.11 -0.91
N GLY A 93 13.24 -5.85 -2.11
CA GLY A 93 13.58 -4.66 -2.90
C GLY A 93 13.22 -3.34 -2.21
N LEU A 94 12.07 -3.27 -1.53
CA LEU A 94 11.65 -2.08 -0.78
C LEU A 94 12.55 -1.84 0.43
N LEU A 95 12.92 -2.90 1.16
CA LEU A 95 13.81 -2.81 2.31
C LEU A 95 15.22 -2.32 1.92
N VAL A 96 15.74 -2.76 0.77
CA VAL A 96 17.01 -2.25 0.21
C VAL A 96 16.93 -0.74 -0.07
N GLN A 97 15.76 -0.24 -0.44
CA GLN A 97 15.51 1.19 -0.67
C GLN A 97 15.15 1.96 0.61
N ASN A 98 15.28 1.34 1.80
CA ASN A 98 14.89 1.90 3.09
C ASN A 98 13.38 2.23 3.19
N ILE A 99 12.54 1.54 2.46
CA ILE A 99 11.09 1.63 2.58
C ILE A 99 10.60 0.52 3.51
N PRO A 100 10.00 0.86 4.67
CA PRO A 100 9.53 -0.14 5.62
C PRO A 100 8.39 -0.99 5.03
N ALA A 101 8.68 -2.23 4.73
CA ALA A 101 7.72 -3.19 4.19
C ALA A 101 7.82 -4.52 4.94
N ALA A 102 6.72 -5.26 4.96
CA ALA A 102 6.66 -6.58 5.56
C ALA A 102 5.76 -7.52 4.73
N LEU A 103 5.96 -8.82 4.91
CA LEU A 103 5.20 -9.89 4.27
C LEU A 103 4.51 -10.72 5.34
N ILE A 104 3.21 -10.99 5.14
CA ILE A 104 2.46 -11.98 5.89
C ILE A 104 1.98 -13.07 4.92
N ASN A 105 2.30 -14.32 5.24
CA ASN A 105 1.84 -15.49 4.51
C ASN A 105 1.67 -16.69 5.46
N SER A 106 1.18 -17.80 4.92
CA SER A 106 0.92 -19.02 5.68
C SER A 106 2.19 -19.75 6.17
N THR A 107 3.37 -19.35 5.74
CA THR A 107 4.64 -20.00 6.15
C THR A 107 5.28 -19.36 7.37
N LEU A 108 4.77 -18.20 7.83
CA LEU A 108 5.26 -17.55 9.05
C LEU A 108 4.94 -18.38 10.29
N THR A 109 5.92 -18.48 11.18
CA THR A 109 5.68 -18.96 12.54
C THR A 109 4.80 -17.96 13.31
N GLN A 110 4.15 -18.44 14.38
CA GLN A 110 3.34 -17.57 15.23
C GLN A 110 4.15 -16.42 15.83
N ALA A 111 5.41 -16.65 16.16
CA ALA A 111 6.30 -15.61 16.68
C ALA A 111 6.62 -14.53 15.64
N GLU A 112 6.92 -14.93 14.41
CA GLU A 112 7.16 -14.02 13.29
C GLU A 112 5.91 -13.21 12.96
N PHE A 113 4.75 -13.87 12.91
CA PHE A 113 3.47 -13.20 12.70
C PHE A 113 3.20 -12.14 13.79
N ASN A 114 3.34 -12.49 15.05
CA ASN A 114 3.13 -11.58 16.17
C ASN A 114 4.09 -10.39 16.15
N LYS A 115 5.36 -10.62 15.81
CA LYS A 115 6.36 -9.56 15.62
C LYS A 115 5.94 -8.59 14.51
N THR A 116 5.59 -9.12 13.34
CA THR A 116 5.14 -8.30 12.20
C THR A 116 3.90 -7.49 12.55
N MET A 117 2.93 -8.09 13.23
CA MET A 117 1.71 -7.40 13.66
C MET A 117 1.99 -6.30 14.69
N TYR A 118 2.94 -6.51 15.58
CA TYR A 118 3.40 -5.45 16.50
C TYR A 118 4.02 -4.27 15.73
N GLU A 119 4.86 -4.53 14.74
CA GLU A 119 5.48 -3.50 13.90
C GLU A 119 4.44 -2.74 13.06
N VAL A 120 3.43 -3.45 12.55
CA VAL A 120 2.29 -2.84 11.84
C VAL A 120 1.50 -1.90 12.78
N ARG A 121 1.12 -2.37 13.96
CA ARG A 121 0.35 -1.58 14.94
C ARG A 121 1.12 -0.38 15.48
N SER A 122 2.42 -0.51 15.60
CA SER A 122 3.30 0.60 16.02
C SER A 122 3.61 1.61 14.90
N GLY A 123 3.04 1.41 13.70
CA GLY A 123 3.24 2.32 12.56
C GLY A 123 4.63 2.25 11.92
N LYS A 124 5.41 1.21 12.21
CA LYS A 124 6.75 1.01 11.64
C LYS A 124 6.72 0.49 10.21
N ILE A 125 5.63 -0.12 9.78
CA ILE A 125 5.47 -0.69 8.44
C ILE A 125 4.64 0.25 7.58
N LYS A 126 5.11 0.50 6.36
CA LYS A 126 4.46 1.35 5.36
C LYS A 126 3.66 0.54 4.34
N LEU A 127 4.23 -0.57 3.88
CA LEU A 127 3.58 -1.50 2.97
C LEU A 127 3.56 -2.90 3.59
N LEU A 128 2.38 -3.48 3.69
CA LEU A 128 2.17 -4.85 4.14
C LEU A 128 1.69 -5.70 2.97
N TYR A 129 2.52 -6.64 2.57
CA TYR A 129 2.17 -7.65 1.57
C TYR A 129 1.53 -8.85 2.24
N ASN A 130 0.41 -9.30 1.71
CA ASN A 130 -0.31 -10.43 2.26
C ASN A 130 -0.69 -11.43 1.17
N SER A 131 -0.45 -12.70 1.45
CA SER A 131 -1.00 -13.77 0.62
C SER A 131 -2.50 -13.91 0.90
N THR A 132 -3.27 -14.19 -0.13
CA THR A 132 -4.73 -14.23 -0.09
C THR A 132 -5.32 -15.38 0.72
N ALA A 133 -4.48 -16.28 1.23
CA ALA A 133 -4.89 -17.45 2.01
C ALA A 133 -5.17 -17.16 3.50
N LEU A 134 -4.88 -15.96 3.99
CA LEU A 134 -5.10 -15.63 5.40
C LEU A 134 -6.44 -14.90 5.59
N HIS A 135 -7.28 -15.45 6.45
CA HIS A 135 -8.48 -14.79 6.92
C HIS A 135 -8.11 -13.53 7.71
N TRP A 136 -8.68 -12.39 7.32
CA TRP A 136 -8.51 -11.13 8.03
C TRP A 136 -9.29 -11.16 9.34
N HIS A 137 -8.57 -11.08 10.47
CA HIS A 137 -9.19 -10.75 11.74
C HIS A 137 -9.39 -9.23 11.85
N GLU A 138 -10.47 -8.82 12.51
CA GLU A 138 -10.96 -7.44 12.68
C GLU A 138 -9.99 -6.45 13.36
N SER A 139 -8.75 -6.83 13.57
CA SER A 139 -7.78 -6.12 14.41
C SER A 139 -6.73 -5.28 13.68
N LEU A 140 -6.87 -5.08 12.35
CA LEU A 140 -5.95 -4.23 11.60
C LEU A 140 -6.38 -2.77 11.65
N PRO A 141 -5.42 -1.82 11.82
CA PRO A 141 -5.72 -0.40 11.65
C PRO A 141 -6.27 -0.14 10.25
N THR A 142 -7.14 0.86 10.10
CA THR A 142 -7.85 1.17 8.86
C THR A 142 -6.90 1.24 7.68
N ALA A 143 -6.93 0.23 6.82
CA ALA A 143 -6.14 0.19 5.59
C ALA A 143 -6.78 1.11 4.55
N LYS A 144 -5.98 1.98 3.93
CA LYS A 144 -6.45 2.99 2.98
C LYS A 144 -6.37 2.59 1.51
N ALA A 145 -5.69 1.50 1.19
CA ALA A 145 -5.58 1.01 -0.18
C ALA A 145 -5.53 -0.52 -0.19
N VAL A 146 -6.39 -1.11 -0.99
CA VAL A 146 -6.38 -2.54 -1.29
C VAL A 146 -6.09 -2.69 -2.77
N ILE A 147 -4.97 -3.32 -3.10
CA ILE A 147 -4.60 -3.59 -4.48
C ILE A 147 -4.75 -5.08 -4.73
N ARG A 148 -5.68 -5.43 -5.62
CA ARG A 148 -5.93 -6.81 -6.03
C ARG A 148 -5.29 -7.08 -7.39
N PRO A 149 -4.50 -8.14 -7.56
CA PRO A 149 -4.02 -8.54 -8.87
C PRO A 149 -5.18 -9.09 -9.74
N LYS A 150 -4.99 -9.02 -11.06
CA LYS A 150 -5.93 -9.58 -12.04
C LYS A 150 -6.07 -11.11 -11.85
N GLY A 151 -7.31 -11.61 -11.80
CA GLY A 151 -7.61 -13.04 -11.68
C GLY A 151 -8.38 -13.44 -10.42
N TRP A 152 -8.99 -12.48 -9.75
CA TRP A 152 -9.88 -12.69 -8.60
C TRP A 152 -11.34 -12.62 -9.06
N GLU A 153 -11.88 -13.76 -9.37
CA GLU A 153 -13.32 -14.01 -9.37
C GLU A 153 -13.71 -14.75 -8.09
#